data_89458efca2f8e47de17b43a32e851ea9
#
_entry.id   89458efca2f8e47de17b43a32e851ea9
#
_cell.length_a   1.000
_cell.length_b   1.000
_cell.length_c   1.000
_cell.angle_alpha   90.00
_cell.angle_beta   90.00
_cell.angle_gamma   90.00
#
_symmetry.space_group_name_H-M   'P 1'
#
loop_
_entity.id
_entity.type
_entity.pdbx_description
1 polymer ?
#
loop_
_entity_poly.entity_id
_entity_poly.type
_entity_poly.pdbx_seq_one_letter_code
_entity_poly.pdbx_strand_id
1 'polypeptide(L)'
;KPNHRSSHTQITLRGGGIIFPIAFLLYFASSILYRKDTFLPKEYWAFGLGLLILSVISFLDDILDLSTKLRLFFHFISVSLLIYFLGILFILPIWLLPLVFFFIIGVLNAYNFMDGINGITGLYSFVILSTLYYINQYKIIFTDVNFIIYPVLASLVFLFFNFRKKAKCFAGDVGSMSIAFWVLALLGLLVVKTQELTYLLFIGVYGIEVIFTIIQRIKLKENIFEAHRHHLYQLLVNQMKWS
;
A
#
# COMPACT_ATOMS: atom_id res chain seq x y z
N LYS A 1 -18.73 3.12 -12.28
CA LYS A 1 -20.11 3.17 -11.81
C LYS A 1 -20.19 2.55 -10.41
N PRO A 2 -21.04 3.07 -9.50
CA PRO A 2 -21.25 2.43 -8.21
C PRO A 2 -21.75 1.00 -8.42
N ASN A 3 -21.17 0.05 -7.69
CA ASN A 3 -21.64 -1.33 -7.65
C ASN A 3 -22.30 -1.63 -6.30
N HIS A 4 -22.87 -2.83 -6.12
CA HIS A 4 -23.54 -3.24 -4.88
C HIS A 4 -22.63 -3.16 -3.62
N ARG A 5 -21.32 -2.96 -3.79
CA ARG A 5 -20.30 -2.88 -2.71
C ARG A 5 -19.90 -1.45 -2.38
N SER A 6 -20.23 -0.46 -3.23
CA SER A 6 -19.82 0.92 -3.00
C SER A 6 -20.65 1.56 -1.88
N SER A 7 -19.98 2.24 -0.96
CA SER A 7 -20.59 3.16 0.01
C SER A 7 -20.98 4.51 -0.65
N HIS A 8 -20.72 4.66 -1.96
CA HIS A 8 -20.94 5.89 -2.72
C HIS A 8 -22.06 5.72 -3.74
N THR A 9 -22.89 6.75 -3.86
CA THR A 9 -24.03 6.80 -4.80
C THR A 9 -23.75 7.55 -6.09
N GLN A 10 -22.62 8.29 -6.14
CA GLN A 10 -22.24 9.12 -7.30
C GLN A 10 -21.13 8.46 -8.11
N ILE A 11 -21.11 8.74 -9.44
CA ILE A 11 -20.02 8.33 -10.32
C ILE A 11 -18.80 9.17 -9.96
N THR A 12 -17.75 8.53 -9.44
CA THR A 12 -16.48 9.16 -9.07
C THR A 12 -15.36 8.49 -9.86
N LEU A 13 -14.36 9.27 -10.29
CA LEU A 13 -13.20 8.77 -11.01
C LEU A 13 -12.39 7.82 -10.12
N ARG A 14 -12.16 6.59 -10.57
CA ARG A 14 -11.18 5.67 -10.00
C ARG A 14 -9.81 5.94 -10.62
N GLY A 15 -8.76 5.59 -9.88
CA GLY A 15 -7.39 5.73 -10.38
C GLY A 15 -6.70 7.02 -9.96
N GLY A 16 -7.26 7.83 -9.04
CA GLY A 16 -6.55 8.97 -8.45
C GLY A 16 -5.25 8.56 -7.75
N GLY A 17 -5.12 7.29 -7.39
CA GLY A 17 -3.91 6.72 -6.80
C GLY A 17 -2.73 6.53 -7.76
N ILE A 18 -2.88 6.78 -9.06
CA ILE A 18 -1.77 6.83 -10.02
C ILE A 18 -0.69 7.85 -9.63
N ILE A 19 -1.03 8.79 -8.75
CA ILE A 19 -0.08 9.75 -8.21
C ILE A 19 1.10 9.09 -7.49
N PHE A 20 0.91 7.92 -6.87
CA PHE A 20 1.98 7.23 -6.14
C PHE A 20 3.06 6.68 -7.07
N PRO A 21 2.78 5.90 -8.12
CA PRO A 21 3.80 5.51 -9.09
C PRO A 21 4.41 6.72 -9.82
N ILE A 22 3.64 7.78 -10.12
CA ILE A 22 4.17 9.02 -10.68
C ILE A 22 5.17 9.68 -9.71
N ALA A 23 4.85 9.76 -8.42
CA ALA A 23 5.76 10.30 -7.41
C ALA A 23 7.08 9.53 -7.35
N PHE A 24 7.05 8.21 -7.54
CA PHE A 24 8.28 7.42 -7.64
C PHE A 24 9.08 7.77 -8.91
N LEU A 25 8.44 7.89 -10.05
CA LEU A 25 9.12 8.29 -11.29
C LEU A 25 9.78 9.68 -11.14
N LEU A 26 9.10 10.63 -10.48
CA LEU A 26 9.66 11.95 -10.18
C LEU A 26 10.84 11.87 -9.20
N TYR A 27 10.73 11.06 -8.13
CA TYR A 27 11.84 10.78 -7.23
C TYR A 27 13.05 10.23 -7.99
N PHE A 28 12.82 9.22 -8.82
CA PHE A 28 13.85 8.54 -9.60
C PHE A 28 14.51 9.51 -10.60
N ALA A 29 13.71 10.26 -11.34
CA ALA A 29 14.22 11.28 -12.29
C ALA A 29 15.02 12.36 -11.57
N SER A 30 14.54 12.88 -10.44
CA SER A 30 15.25 13.88 -9.64
C SER A 30 16.58 13.35 -9.13
N SER A 31 16.62 12.09 -8.71
CA SER A 31 17.84 11.45 -8.22
C SER A 31 18.90 11.31 -9.33
N ILE A 32 18.49 11.01 -10.56
CA ILE A 32 19.41 10.97 -11.71
C ILE A 32 19.93 12.37 -12.07
N LEU A 33 19.04 13.37 -12.07
CA LEU A 33 19.38 14.71 -12.53
C LEU A 33 20.27 15.49 -11.55
N TYR A 34 20.01 15.35 -10.26
CA TYR A 34 20.66 16.20 -9.23
C TYR A 34 21.81 15.50 -8.48
N ARG A 35 21.90 14.17 -8.51
CA ARG A 35 22.95 13.38 -7.84
C ARG A 35 23.93 12.84 -8.86
N LYS A 36 24.74 13.72 -9.46
CA LYS A 36 25.75 13.34 -10.50
C LYS A 36 26.79 12.31 -10.02
N ASP A 37 27.05 12.19 -8.71
CA ASP A 37 28.15 11.41 -8.17
C ASP A 37 27.73 10.16 -7.37
N THR A 38 26.45 9.95 -7.14
CA THR A 38 25.94 8.76 -6.46
C THR A 38 24.79 8.16 -7.25
N PHE A 39 25.10 7.15 -8.07
CA PHE A 39 24.05 6.26 -8.59
C PHE A 39 23.18 5.79 -7.43
N LEU A 40 21.85 5.86 -7.63
CA LEU A 40 20.93 5.13 -6.75
C LEU A 40 21.44 3.71 -6.63
N PRO A 41 21.54 3.13 -5.42
CA PRO A 41 21.88 1.74 -5.27
C PRO A 41 21.04 0.89 -6.24
N LYS A 42 21.65 -0.13 -6.84
CA LYS A 42 20.97 -0.98 -7.85
C LYS A 42 19.63 -1.52 -7.37
N GLU A 43 19.49 -1.68 -6.06
CA GLU A 43 18.27 -2.18 -5.41
C GLU A 43 17.05 -1.28 -5.64
N TYR A 44 17.21 0.05 -5.78
CA TYR A 44 16.09 0.96 -6.05
C TYR A 44 15.43 0.71 -7.42
N TRP A 45 16.17 0.15 -8.38
CA TRP A 45 15.58 -0.31 -9.64
C TRP A 45 14.61 -1.46 -9.42
N ALA A 46 14.95 -2.39 -8.52
CA ALA A 46 14.07 -3.51 -8.19
C ALA A 46 12.78 -3.02 -7.53
N PHE A 47 12.88 -2.07 -6.58
CA PHE A 47 11.68 -1.43 -6.01
C PHE A 47 10.83 -0.76 -7.09
N GLY A 48 11.46 0.06 -7.96
CA GLY A 48 10.76 0.78 -9.02
C GLY A 48 10.06 -0.15 -10.01
N LEU A 49 10.73 -1.20 -10.44
CA LEU A 49 10.15 -2.19 -11.33
C LEU A 49 8.99 -2.94 -10.65
N GLY A 50 9.16 -3.35 -9.38
CA GLY A 50 8.11 -3.99 -8.60
C GLY A 50 6.88 -3.09 -8.42
N LEU A 51 7.09 -1.81 -8.10
CA LEU A 51 6.02 -0.82 -7.99
C LEU A 51 5.29 -0.62 -9.31
N LEU A 52 6.01 -0.51 -10.43
CA LEU A 52 5.41 -0.32 -11.75
C LEU A 52 4.60 -1.54 -12.17
N ILE A 53 5.13 -2.75 -12.02
CA ILE A 53 4.39 -3.99 -12.33
C ILE A 53 3.10 -4.04 -11.51
N LEU A 54 3.20 -3.81 -10.19
CA LEU A 54 2.04 -3.82 -9.30
C LEU A 54 1.02 -2.75 -9.69
N SER A 55 1.47 -1.54 -10.00
CA SER A 55 0.61 -0.42 -10.40
C SER A 55 -0.11 -0.69 -11.71
N VAL A 56 0.60 -1.22 -12.72
CA VAL A 56 0.02 -1.52 -14.03
C VAL A 56 -1.02 -2.63 -13.92
N ILE A 57 -0.72 -3.73 -13.20
CA ILE A 57 -1.68 -4.82 -13.06
C ILE A 57 -2.91 -4.40 -12.26
N SER A 58 -2.73 -3.59 -11.21
CA SER A 58 -3.84 -3.07 -10.41
C SER A 58 -4.70 -2.09 -11.21
N PHE A 59 -4.09 -1.25 -12.06
CA PHE A 59 -4.83 -0.36 -12.95
C PHE A 59 -5.62 -1.13 -14.01
N LEU A 60 -5.03 -2.19 -14.56
CA LEU A 60 -5.72 -3.07 -15.51
C LEU A 60 -6.86 -3.84 -14.82
N ASP A 61 -6.70 -4.24 -13.56
CA ASP A 61 -7.77 -4.88 -12.79
C ASP A 61 -8.96 -3.93 -12.55
N ASP A 62 -8.71 -2.67 -12.24
CA ASP A 62 -9.75 -1.64 -12.10
C ASP A 62 -10.60 -1.45 -13.38
N ILE A 63 -10.04 -1.79 -14.57
CA ILE A 63 -10.70 -1.60 -15.87
C ILE A 63 -11.29 -2.92 -16.43
N LEU A 64 -10.52 -4.02 -16.33
CA LEU A 64 -10.78 -5.26 -17.06
C LEU A 64 -11.30 -6.40 -16.18
N ASP A 65 -11.34 -6.24 -14.85
CA ASP A 65 -11.75 -7.26 -13.87
C ASP A 65 -10.97 -8.58 -14.09
N LEU A 66 -9.66 -8.53 -13.83
CA LEU A 66 -8.71 -9.59 -14.11
C LEU A 66 -8.93 -10.82 -13.22
N SER A 67 -8.54 -11.98 -13.70
CA SER A 67 -8.61 -13.21 -12.91
C SER A 67 -7.69 -13.13 -11.67
N THR A 68 -8.15 -13.68 -10.54
CA THR A 68 -7.39 -13.73 -9.29
C THR A 68 -6.02 -14.38 -9.46
N LYS A 69 -5.91 -15.41 -10.33
CA LYS A 69 -4.64 -16.10 -10.59
C LYS A 69 -3.62 -15.16 -11.26
N LEU A 70 -4.07 -14.35 -12.24
CA LEU A 70 -3.20 -13.41 -12.94
C LEU A 70 -2.70 -12.31 -11.99
N ARG A 71 -3.61 -11.75 -11.18
CA ARG A 71 -3.23 -10.76 -10.15
C ARG A 71 -2.20 -11.34 -9.18
N LEU A 72 -2.45 -12.52 -8.63
CA LEU A 72 -1.55 -13.18 -7.69
C LEU A 72 -0.18 -13.44 -8.30
N PHE A 73 -0.11 -13.83 -9.57
CA PHE A 73 1.15 -14.04 -10.27
C PHE A 73 2.01 -12.76 -10.33
N PHE A 74 1.41 -11.63 -10.73
CA PHE A 74 2.12 -10.36 -10.78
C PHE A 74 2.43 -9.79 -9.39
N HIS A 75 1.56 -9.99 -8.41
CA HIS A 75 1.86 -9.67 -7.00
C HIS A 75 3.07 -10.45 -6.52
N PHE A 76 3.18 -11.74 -6.85
CA PHE A 76 4.33 -12.56 -6.50
C PHE A 76 5.63 -12.01 -7.09
N ILE A 77 5.63 -11.62 -8.37
CA ILE A 77 6.80 -10.99 -9.02
C ILE A 77 7.16 -9.67 -8.32
N SER A 78 6.18 -8.79 -8.08
CA SER A 78 6.42 -7.50 -7.44
C SER A 78 6.97 -7.67 -6.02
N VAL A 79 6.41 -8.61 -5.25
CA VAL A 79 6.88 -8.92 -3.88
C VAL A 79 8.27 -9.56 -3.90
N SER A 80 8.61 -10.39 -4.90
CA SER A 80 9.97 -10.91 -5.08
C SER A 80 10.98 -9.78 -5.27
N LEU A 81 10.64 -8.79 -6.08
CA LEU A 81 11.47 -7.60 -6.29
C LEU A 81 11.59 -6.73 -5.04
N LEU A 82 10.53 -6.64 -4.23
CA LEU A 82 10.56 -5.95 -2.93
C LEU A 82 11.47 -6.68 -1.94
N ILE A 83 11.38 -8.00 -1.84
CA ILE A 83 12.23 -8.83 -0.98
C ILE A 83 13.71 -8.70 -1.39
N TYR A 84 13.98 -8.66 -2.69
CA TYR A 84 15.33 -8.39 -3.21
C TYR A 84 15.80 -6.98 -2.85
N PHE A 85 14.97 -5.95 -3.04
CA PHE A 85 15.26 -4.56 -2.65
C PHE A 85 15.62 -4.43 -1.17
N LEU A 86 14.90 -5.14 -0.30
CA LEU A 86 15.13 -5.12 1.15
C LEU A 86 16.34 -5.95 1.59
N GLY A 87 16.95 -6.72 0.70
CA GLY A 87 18.04 -7.62 1.03
C GLY A 87 17.67 -8.81 1.92
N ILE A 88 16.38 -9.07 2.09
CA ILE A 88 15.85 -10.11 2.99
C ILE A 88 16.35 -11.50 2.61
N LEU A 89 16.60 -11.76 1.31
CA LEU A 89 17.16 -13.02 0.82
C LEU A 89 18.52 -13.37 1.44
N PHE A 90 19.28 -12.36 1.88
CA PHE A 90 20.61 -12.52 2.46
C PHE A 90 20.60 -12.55 4.00
N ILE A 91 19.45 -12.21 4.59
CA ILE A 91 19.29 -12.07 6.07
C ILE A 91 18.54 -13.26 6.64
N LEU A 92 17.46 -13.69 5.98
CA LEU A 92 16.58 -14.73 6.48
C LEU A 92 16.84 -16.08 5.82
N PRO A 93 16.72 -17.18 6.57
CA PRO A 93 16.77 -18.52 6.01
C PRO A 93 15.61 -18.73 5.01
N ILE A 94 15.88 -19.46 3.94
CA ILE A 94 14.99 -19.65 2.80
C ILE A 94 13.59 -20.19 3.19
N TRP A 95 13.51 -20.99 4.23
CA TRP A 95 12.25 -21.57 4.71
C TRP A 95 11.29 -20.54 5.36
N LEU A 96 11.79 -19.36 5.74
CA LEU A 96 10.95 -18.24 6.22
C LEU A 96 10.37 -17.39 5.08
N LEU A 97 10.92 -17.47 3.88
CA LEU A 97 10.44 -16.65 2.75
C LEU A 97 8.95 -16.83 2.45
N PRO A 98 8.36 -18.03 2.48
CA PRO A 98 6.91 -18.17 2.29
C PRO A 98 6.08 -17.36 3.29
N LEU A 99 6.52 -17.26 4.55
CA LEU A 99 5.87 -16.47 5.58
C LEU A 99 5.97 -14.96 5.27
N VAL A 100 7.14 -14.51 4.82
CA VAL A 100 7.35 -13.10 4.38
C VAL A 100 6.47 -12.77 3.18
N PHE A 101 6.40 -13.64 2.17
CA PHE A 101 5.50 -13.47 1.03
C PHE A 101 4.04 -13.38 1.46
N PHE A 102 3.59 -14.30 2.32
CA PHE A 102 2.23 -14.31 2.85
C PHE A 102 1.92 -13.01 3.59
N PHE A 103 2.83 -12.54 4.44
CA PHE A 103 2.69 -11.31 5.19
C PHE A 103 2.58 -10.10 4.25
N ILE A 104 3.51 -9.93 3.30
CA ILE A 104 3.53 -8.78 2.39
C ILE A 104 2.26 -8.77 1.51
N ILE A 105 1.91 -9.91 0.90
CA ILE A 105 0.68 -10.02 0.10
C ILE A 105 -0.56 -9.76 0.95
N GLY A 106 -0.58 -10.24 2.20
CA GLY A 106 -1.66 -9.98 3.15
C GLY A 106 -1.82 -8.50 3.43
N VAL A 107 -0.74 -7.76 3.66
CA VAL A 107 -0.78 -6.30 3.89
C VAL A 107 -1.22 -5.54 2.64
N LEU A 108 -0.75 -5.91 1.45
CA LEU A 108 -1.21 -5.32 0.19
C LEU A 108 -2.73 -5.45 0.05
N ASN A 109 -3.27 -6.65 0.27
CA ASN A 109 -4.71 -6.88 0.22
C ASN A 109 -5.46 -6.15 1.36
N ALA A 110 -4.88 -6.07 2.56
CA ALA A 110 -5.48 -5.33 3.66
C ALA A 110 -5.65 -3.84 3.30
N TYR A 111 -4.66 -3.21 2.71
CA TYR A 111 -4.77 -1.83 2.21
C TYR A 111 -5.87 -1.67 1.16
N ASN A 112 -5.98 -2.63 0.24
CA ASN A 112 -7.02 -2.62 -0.79
C ASN A 112 -8.42 -2.77 -0.17
N PHE A 113 -8.60 -3.68 0.79
CA PHE A 113 -9.88 -3.89 1.47
C PHE A 113 -10.31 -2.69 2.34
N MET A 114 -9.34 -1.99 2.92
CA MET A 114 -9.59 -0.83 3.76
C MET A 114 -9.83 0.46 2.96
N ASP A 115 -9.57 0.48 1.64
CA ASP A 115 -9.79 1.65 0.78
C ASP A 115 -11.28 1.82 0.37
N GLY A 116 -12.16 1.96 1.36
CA GLY A 116 -13.59 1.99 1.09
C GLY A 116 -14.32 3.28 1.47
N ILE A 117 -13.67 4.22 2.17
CA ILE A 117 -14.22 5.54 2.52
C ILE A 117 -13.22 6.66 2.24
N ASN A 118 -13.78 7.87 2.04
CA ASN A 118 -12.96 9.04 1.70
C ASN A 118 -11.90 9.32 2.77
N GLY A 119 -10.65 9.40 2.35
CA GLY A 119 -9.52 9.78 3.20
C GLY A 119 -8.85 8.63 3.95
N ILE A 120 -9.49 7.47 4.14
CA ILE A 120 -8.95 6.43 5.04
C ILE A 120 -7.54 6.00 4.65
N THR A 121 -7.33 5.59 3.41
CA THR A 121 -6.04 5.14 2.90
C THR A 121 -5.02 6.26 2.84
N GLY A 122 -5.44 7.44 2.38
CA GLY A 122 -4.56 8.61 2.29
C GLY A 122 -4.10 9.10 3.67
N LEU A 123 -5.00 9.23 4.64
CA LEU A 123 -4.67 9.69 6.00
C LEU A 123 -3.81 8.66 6.74
N TYR A 124 -4.19 7.40 6.67
CA TYR A 124 -3.43 6.33 7.33
C TYR A 124 -1.99 6.27 6.80
N SER A 125 -1.84 6.27 5.48
CA SER A 125 -0.51 6.27 4.85
C SER A 125 0.26 7.55 5.18
N PHE A 126 -0.37 8.72 5.16
CA PHE A 126 0.26 9.99 5.51
C PHE A 126 0.80 10.00 6.93
N VAL A 127 0.05 9.47 7.90
CA VAL A 127 0.50 9.37 9.30
C VAL A 127 1.71 8.45 9.41
N ILE A 128 1.67 7.26 8.80
CA ILE A 128 2.79 6.32 8.80
C ILE A 128 4.03 6.96 8.17
N LEU A 129 3.90 7.52 6.98
CA LEU A 129 5.00 8.13 6.23
C LEU A 129 5.60 9.32 6.98
N SER A 130 4.77 10.17 7.60
CA SER A 130 5.25 11.30 8.42
C SER A 130 6.01 10.83 9.66
N THR A 131 5.54 9.74 10.28
CA THR A 131 6.24 9.12 11.42
C THR A 131 7.57 8.51 10.97
N LEU A 132 7.61 7.84 9.83
CA LEU A 132 8.85 7.30 9.25
C LEU A 132 9.83 8.41 8.86
N TYR A 133 9.33 9.53 8.34
CA TYR A 133 10.14 10.73 8.11
C TYR A 133 10.78 11.24 9.41
N TYR A 134 9.97 11.36 10.47
CA TYR A 134 10.48 11.78 11.80
C TYR A 134 11.54 10.81 12.32
N ILE A 135 11.32 9.51 12.23
CA ILE A 135 12.30 8.49 12.64
C ILE A 135 13.59 8.63 11.85
N ASN A 136 13.48 8.77 10.51
CA ASN A 136 14.66 8.89 9.64
C ASN A 136 15.49 10.14 9.93
N GLN A 137 14.85 11.25 10.30
CA GLN A 137 15.53 12.52 10.57
C GLN A 137 16.12 12.62 11.98
N TYR A 138 15.41 12.11 12.98
CA TYR A 138 15.74 12.41 14.38
C TYR A 138 16.14 11.19 15.21
N LYS A 139 15.96 9.97 14.72
CA LYS A 139 16.27 8.76 15.48
C LYS A 139 17.33 7.91 14.80
N ILE A 140 17.09 7.44 13.58
CA ILE A 140 17.98 6.56 12.85
C ILE A 140 17.81 6.76 11.34
N ILE A 141 18.90 7.09 10.64
CA ILE A 141 18.90 7.18 9.18
C ILE A 141 18.89 5.76 8.61
N PHE A 142 17.78 5.38 7.97
CA PHE A 142 17.60 4.05 7.36
C PHE A 142 17.41 4.10 5.85
N THR A 143 17.10 5.28 5.28
CA THR A 143 16.95 5.46 3.83
C THR A 143 17.22 6.91 3.41
N ASP A 144 17.25 7.15 2.09
CA ASP A 144 17.24 8.51 1.54
C ASP A 144 15.96 9.24 1.96
N VAL A 145 16.12 10.44 2.48
CA VAL A 145 15.01 11.26 2.94
C VAL A 145 13.99 11.54 1.85
N ASN A 146 14.44 11.74 0.61
CA ASN A 146 13.55 12.00 -0.53
C ASN A 146 12.68 10.77 -0.84
N PHE A 147 13.17 9.56 -0.62
CA PHE A 147 12.37 8.35 -0.77
C PHE A 147 11.17 8.28 0.19
N ILE A 148 11.20 9.09 1.27
CA ILE A 148 10.06 9.27 2.18
C ILE A 148 9.24 10.51 1.81
N ILE A 149 9.89 11.62 1.43
CA ILE A 149 9.19 12.89 1.14
C ILE A 149 8.24 12.75 -0.06
N TYR A 150 8.65 12.07 -1.13
CA TYR A 150 7.83 11.95 -2.33
C TYR A 150 6.48 11.26 -2.08
N PRO A 151 6.39 10.11 -1.40
CA PRO A 151 5.10 9.51 -1.07
C PRO A 151 4.30 10.31 -0.02
N VAL A 152 4.96 11.08 0.87
CA VAL A 152 4.27 12.04 1.77
C VAL A 152 3.56 13.10 0.95
N LEU A 153 4.27 13.74 0.01
CA LEU A 153 3.68 14.76 -0.87
C LEU A 153 2.58 14.19 -1.76
N ALA A 154 2.78 13.00 -2.32
CA ALA A 154 1.75 12.30 -3.10
C ALA A 154 0.48 12.03 -2.27
N SER A 155 0.65 11.63 -1.00
CA SER A 155 -0.47 11.42 -0.08
C SER A 155 -1.23 12.71 0.20
N LEU A 156 -0.55 13.84 0.39
CA LEU A 156 -1.18 15.16 0.57
C LEU A 156 -1.97 15.58 -0.67
N VAL A 157 -1.38 15.43 -1.86
CA VAL A 157 -2.08 15.76 -3.10
C VAL A 157 -3.29 14.84 -3.30
N PHE A 158 -3.15 13.54 -3.05
CA PHE A 158 -4.28 12.61 -3.11
C PHE A 158 -5.38 13.01 -2.13
N LEU A 159 -5.05 13.30 -0.87
CA LEU A 159 -6.00 13.74 0.16
C LEU A 159 -6.74 15.00 -0.23
N PHE A 160 -6.08 15.97 -0.87
CA PHE A 160 -6.72 17.18 -1.33
C PHE A 160 -7.90 16.92 -2.28
N PHE A 161 -7.87 15.86 -3.07
CA PHE A 161 -8.95 15.46 -3.96
C PHE A 161 -9.91 14.42 -3.37
N ASN A 162 -9.40 13.53 -2.51
CA ASN A 162 -10.16 12.41 -1.96
C ASN A 162 -10.83 12.73 -0.63
N PHE A 163 -10.14 13.40 0.31
CA PHE A 163 -10.65 13.68 1.65
C PHE A 163 -11.62 14.87 1.65
N ARG A 164 -12.80 14.63 1.10
CA ARG A 164 -13.89 15.60 0.98
C ARG A 164 -15.22 14.91 1.25
N LYS A 165 -16.26 15.68 1.64
CA LYS A 165 -17.65 15.16 1.74
C LYS A 165 -18.09 14.47 0.44
N LYS A 166 -17.66 15.02 -0.72
CA LYS A 166 -17.80 14.40 -2.04
C LYS A 166 -16.42 14.28 -2.65
N ALA A 167 -15.84 13.09 -2.60
CA ALA A 167 -14.53 12.84 -3.20
C ALA A 167 -14.56 13.11 -4.70
N LYS A 168 -13.52 13.76 -5.22
CA LYS A 168 -13.33 13.98 -6.66
C LYS A 168 -12.71 12.76 -7.35
N CYS A 169 -11.91 11.98 -6.62
CA CYS A 169 -11.34 10.72 -7.09
C CYS A 169 -11.21 9.72 -5.95
N PHE A 170 -11.17 8.45 -6.30
CA PHE A 170 -10.81 7.33 -5.42
C PHE A 170 -9.41 6.82 -5.76
N ALA A 171 -8.72 6.20 -4.80
CA ALA A 171 -7.41 5.62 -5.04
C ALA A 171 -7.47 4.55 -6.14
N GLY A 172 -8.49 3.69 -6.09
CA GLY A 172 -8.56 2.48 -6.87
C GLY A 172 -7.51 1.46 -6.40
N ASP A 173 -7.54 0.27 -7.02
CA ASP A 173 -6.58 -0.77 -6.71
C ASP A 173 -5.15 -0.28 -7.00
N VAL A 174 -4.96 0.50 -8.07
CA VAL A 174 -3.66 1.11 -8.37
C VAL A 174 -3.12 1.95 -7.23
N GLY A 175 -3.97 2.71 -6.54
CA GLY A 175 -3.53 3.60 -5.46
C GLY A 175 -3.27 2.88 -4.15
N SER A 176 -4.23 2.07 -3.71
CA SER A 176 -4.12 1.33 -2.45
C SER A 176 -2.93 0.37 -2.46
N MET A 177 -2.73 -0.36 -3.56
CA MET A 177 -1.60 -1.28 -3.72
C MET A 177 -0.26 -0.55 -3.82
N SER A 178 -0.17 0.54 -4.59
CA SER A 178 1.09 1.28 -4.78
C SER A 178 1.57 1.92 -3.48
N ILE A 179 0.68 2.56 -2.72
CA ILE A 179 1.08 3.18 -1.45
C ILE A 179 1.40 2.13 -0.39
N ALA A 180 0.66 1.01 -0.34
CA ALA A 180 0.97 -0.11 0.55
C ALA A 180 2.36 -0.69 0.25
N PHE A 181 2.70 -0.87 -1.02
CA PHE A 181 4.00 -1.37 -1.46
C PHE A 181 5.14 -0.44 -1.02
N TRP A 182 4.94 0.88 -1.13
CA TRP A 182 5.92 1.85 -0.69
C TRP A 182 6.06 1.90 0.84
N VAL A 183 4.96 1.88 1.57
CA VAL A 183 4.96 1.80 3.04
C VAL A 183 5.68 0.54 3.51
N LEU A 184 5.41 -0.62 2.88
CA LEU A 184 6.10 -1.88 3.19
C LEU A 184 7.60 -1.81 2.91
N ALA A 185 8.01 -1.15 1.81
CA ALA A 185 9.42 -0.93 1.52
C ALA A 185 10.11 -0.13 2.63
N LEU A 186 9.51 0.99 3.03
CA LEU A 186 10.06 1.85 4.08
C LEU A 186 10.10 1.17 5.46
N LEU A 187 9.02 0.48 5.84
CA LEU A 187 8.99 -0.31 7.06
C LEU A 187 10.00 -1.44 7.03
N GLY A 188 10.12 -2.14 5.89
CA GLY A 188 11.10 -3.19 5.71
C GLY A 188 12.53 -2.69 5.85
N LEU A 189 12.89 -1.55 5.24
CA LEU A 189 14.20 -0.92 5.40
C LEU A 189 14.48 -0.57 6.87
N LEU A 190 13.48 -0.01 7.58
CA LEU A 190 13.62 0.33 8.99
C LEU A 190 13.83 -0.92 9.85
N VAL A 191 13.03 -1.97 9.64
CA VAL A 191 13.15 -3.25 10.36
C VAL A 191 14.50 -3.91 10.07
N VAL A 192 14.93 -3.95 8.82
CA VAL A 192 16.25 -4.50 8.44
C VAL A 192 17.38 -3.71 9.10
N LYS A 193 17.25 -2.38 9.17
CA LYS A 193 18.28 -1.52 9.79
C LYS A 193 18.35 -1.65 11.31
N THR A 194 17.19 -1.77 11.97
CA THR A 194 17.10 -1.79 13.44
C THR A 194 17.07 -3.20 14.04
N GLN A 195 16.71 -4.19 13.25
CA GLN A 195 16.40 -5.57 13.67
C GLN A 195 15.21 -5.63 14.65
N GLU A 196 14.32 -4.62 14.64
CA GLU A 196 13.15 -4.52 15.50
C GLU A 196 11.85 -4.70 14.72
N LEU A 197 11.11 -5.76 14.99
CA LEU A 197 9.82 -6.05 14.38
C LEU A 197 8.68 -5.16 14.92
N THR A 198 8.89 -4.44 16.02
CA THR A 198 7.88 -3.54 16.64
C THR A 198 7.39 -2.47 15.68
N TYR A 199 8.21 -2.04 14.72
CA TYR A 199 7.81 -1.09 13.69
C TYR A 199 6.70 -1.60 12.75
N LEU A 200 6.49 -2.91 12.66
CA LEU A 200 5.37 -3.47 11.91
C LEU A 200 4.01 -3.15 12.55
N LEU A 201 3.97 -2.72 13.81
CA LEU A 201 2.75 -2.25 14.46
C LEU A 201 2.17 -0.99 13.79
N PHE A 202 2.94 -0.25 12.99
CA PHE A 202 2.42 0.90 12.23
C PHE A 202 1.34 0.49 11.22
N ILE A 203 1.37 -0.74 10.74
CA ILE A 203 0.31 -1.30 9.87
C ILE A 203 -0.68 -2.16 10.67
N GLY A 204 -0.55 -2.20 11.99
CA GLY A 204 -1.31 -3.07 12.87
C GLY A 204 -2.82 -2.81 12.83
N VAL A 205 -3.26 -1.55 12.68
CA VAL A 205 -4.70 -1.21 12.63
C VAL A 205 -5.39 -1.92 11.46
N TYR A 206 -4.81 -1.85 10.26
CA TYR A 206 -5.35 -2.55 9.09
C TYR A 206 -5.22 -4.07 9.24
N GLY A 207 -4.08 -4.55 9.77
CA GLY A 207 -3.86 -5.97 10.01
C GLY A 207 -4.87 -6.56 10.99
N ILE A 208 -5.07 -5.93 12.13
CA ILE A 208 -6.01 -6.38 13.17
C ILE A 208 -7.44 -6.40 12.62
N GLU A 209 -7.85 -5.32 11.95
CA GLU A 209 -9.19 -5.20 11.39
C GLU A 209 -9.49 -6.31 10.38
N VAL A 210 -8.57 -6.57 9.45
CA VAL A 210 -8.72 -7.63 8.44
C VAL A 210 -8.73 -9.01 9.09
N ILE A 211 -7.85 -9.27 10.07
CA ILE A 211 -7.83 -10.56 10.79
C ILE A 211 -9.16 -10.80 11.51
N PHE A 212 -9.67 -9.81 12.25
CA PHE A 212 -10.97 -9.95 12.94
C PHE A 212 -12.12 -10.18 11.95
N THR A 213 -12.12 -9.49 10.82
CA THR A 213 -13.13 -9.68 9.78
C THR A 213 -13.07 -11.10 9.20
N ILE A 214 -11.88 -11.62 8.92
CA ILE A 214 -11.69 -13.00 8.43
C ILE A 214 -12.19 -14.02 9.47
N ILE A 215 -11.80 -13.85 10.75
CA ILE A 215 -12.25 -14.74 11.84
C ILE A 215 -13.78 -14.73 11.96
N GLN A 216 -14.41 -13.56 11.89
CA GLN A 216 -15.86 -13.43 11.93
C GLN A 216 -16.53 -14.19 10.78
N ARG A 217 -16.02 -14.06 9.56
CA ARG A 217 -16.55 -14.74 8.38
C ARG A 217 -16.41 -16.25 8.45
N ILE A 218 -15.27 -16.74 8.95
CA ILE A 218 -15.09 -18.18 9.19
C ILE A 218 -16.13 -18.69 10.20
N LYS A 219 -16.38 -17.96 11.29
CA LYS A 219 -17.42 -18.31 12.28
C LYS A 219 -18.82 -18.33 11.68
N LEU A 220 -19.11 -17.42 10.75
CA LEU A 220 -20.38 -17.36 10.01
C LEU A 220 -20.45 -18.38 8.87
N LYS A 221 -19.42 -19.18 8.65
CA LYS A 221 -19.29 -20.17 7.56
C LYS A 221 -19.44 -19.53 6.16
N GLU A 222 -19.04 -18.28 6.03
CA GLU A 222 -19.02 -17.57 4.75
C GLU A 222 -17.75 -17.91 3.95
N ASN A 223 -17.86 -17.85 2.63
CA ASN A 223 -16.70 -18.00 1.75
C ASN A 223 -15.79 -16.75 1.85
N ILE A 224 -14.62 -16.89 2.45
CA ILE A 224 -13.66 -15.79 2.66
C ILE A 224 -13.13 -15.18 1.35
N PHE A 225 -13.24 -15.88 0.23
CA PHE A 225 -12.80 -15.40 -1.09
C PHE A 225 -13.88 -14.59 -1.82
N GLU A 226 -15.10 -14.55 -1.29
CA GLU A 226 -16.16 -13.72 -1.85
C GLU A 226 -16.15 -12.33 -1.23
N ALA A 227 -16.64 -11.37 -1.98
CA ALA A 227 -16.74 -10.00 -1.51
C ALA A 227 -17.79 -9.84 -0.41
N HIS A 228 -17.51 -8.98 0.56
CA HIS A 228 -18.34 -8.77 1.75
C HIS A 228 -18.37 -7.28 2.18
N ARG A 229 -19.16 -7.00 3.24
CA ARG A 229 -19.28 -5.67 3.85
C ARG A 229 -19.16 -5.73 5.38
N HIS A 230 -18.28 -6.56 5.91
CA HIS A 230 -18.14 -6.80 7.35
C HIS A 230 -17.00 -5.99 7.99
N HIS A 231 -16.27 -5.19 7.22
CA HIS A 231 -15.25 -4.33 7.77
C HIS A 231 -15.84 -3.28 8.71
N LEU A 232 -15.17 -3.03 9.84
CA LEU A 232 -15.66 -2.12 10.86
C LEU A 232 -16.06 -0.75 10.30
N TYR A 233 -15.21 -0.16 9.44
CA TYR A 233 -15.53 1.12 8.82
C TYR A 233 -16.81 1.07 7.97
N GLN A 234 -17.08 -0.06 7.28
CA GLN A 234 -18.31 -0.25 6.50
C GLN A 234 -19.54 -0.35 7.40
N LEU A 235 -19.42 -1.02 8.55
CA LEU A 235 -20.49 -1.11 9.53
C LEU A 235 -20.80 0.27 10.12
N LEU A 236 -19.75 1.04 10.49
CA LEU A 236 -19.93 2.39 11.03
C LEU A 236 -20.61 3.33 10.03
N VAL A 237 -20.17 3.33 8.78
CA VAL A 237 -20.73 4.23 7.74
C VAL A 237 -22.12 3.77 7.28
N ASN A 238 -22.29 2.47 6.99
CA ASN A 238 -23.54 1.99 6.36
C ASN A 238 -24.67 1.73 7.36
N GLN A 239 -24.35 1.26 8.58
CA GLN A 239 -25.37 0.93 9.59
C GLN A 239 -25.56 2.06 10.60
N MET A 240 -24.48 2.69 11.08
CA MET A 240 -24.54 3.75 12.07
C MET A 240 -24.63 5.15 11.43
N LYS A 241 -24.56 5.24 10.09
CA LYS A 241 -24.64 6.51 9.32
C LYS A 241 -23.63 7.57 9.78
N TRP A 242 -22.47 7.13 10.26
CA TRP A 242 -21.37 8.04 10.57
C TRP A 242 -20.84 8.63 9.26
N SER A 243 -20.78 9.97 9.20
CA SER A 243 -20.32 10.75 8.03
C SER A 243 -18.96 11.38 8.30
#